data_b087a94f7722d5159ea8f7f668d9f874
#
_entry.id   b087a94f7722d5159ea8f7f668d9f874
#
_cell.length_a   1.000
_cell.length_b   1.000
_cell.length_c   1.000
_cell.angle_alpha   90.00
_cell.angle_beta   90.00
_cell.angle_gamma   90.00
#
_symmetry.space_group_name_H-M   'P 1'
#
loop_
_entity.id
_entity.type
_entity.pdbx_description
1 polymer ?
#
loop_
_entity_poly.entity_id
_entity_poly.type
_entity_poly.pdbx_seq_one_letter_code
_entity_poly.pdbx_strand_id
1 'polypeptide(L)'
;VRAFTQAGFGLSVHWGLYALSTRHGNEWIYFNDRIPFETYRQRMEKFNPARFCAEEWGDLMVEAGQKFLIITSKHHDGFCLWDAEQTDFKATNSAFRRDILAELAPALRDRGIALHFYYSLVDWTHPAYRTDWPEYVAYYQHQVQELCTRFGEIGGIIFDGYWPRHELKGDNIEYFAARGRW
;
A
#
# COMPACT_ATOMS: atom_id res chain seq x y z
N VAL A 1 1.66 -6.22 19.70
CA VAL A 1 0.76 -5.20 20.29
C VAL A 1 1.47 -4.42 21.38
N ARG A 2 2.09 -5.04 22.42
CA ARG A 2 2.76 -4.30 23.51
C ARG A 2 3.85 -3.34 23.01
N ALA A 3 4.74 -3.79 22.12
CA ALA A 3 5.82 -2.96 21.59
C ALA A 3 5.28 -1.73 20.85
N PHE A 4 4.23 -1.89 20.03
CA PHE A 4 3.56 -0.79 19.35
C PHE A 4 2.95 0.22 20.33
N THR A 5 2.24 -0.26 21.36
CA THR A 5 1.64 0.60 22.38
C THR A 5 2.68 1.35 23.20
N GLN A 6 3.83 0.70 23.49
CA GLN A 6 4.94 1.30 24.23
C GLN A 6 5.74 2.32 23.40
N ALA A 7 5.75 2.19 22.07
CA ALA A 7 6.44 3.13 21.19
C ALA A 7 5.84 4.54 21.26
N GLY A 8 4.53 4.65 21.46
CA GLY A 8 3.80 5.88 21.77
C GLY A 8 3.64 6.85 20.61
N PHE A 9 4.70 7.19 19.86
CA PHE A 9 4.66 8.20 18.81
C PHE A 9 5.35 7.71 17.53
N GLY A 10 4.69 7.86 16.39
CA GLY A 10 5.19 7.46 15.09
C GLY A 10 4.54 8.23 13.95
N LEU A 11 4.95 7.90 12.74
CA LEU A 11 4.45 8.49 11.49
C LEU A 11 3.59 7.47 10.75
N SER A 12 2.46 7.91 10.21
CA SER A 12 1.66 7.14 9.25
C SER A 12 1.62 7.87 7.93
N VAL A 13 2.00 7.17 6.86
CA VAL A 13 2.07 7.72 5.50
C VAL A 13 1.24 6.85 4.56
N HIS A 14 0.21 7.45 3.96
CA HIS A 14 -0.47 6.90 2.80
C HIS A 14 0.16 7.45 1.53
N TRP A 15 0.79 6.59 0.75
CA TRP A 15 1.52 6.98 -0.46
C TRP A 15 1.35 5.97 -1.59
N GLY A 16 1.12 6.46 -2.78
CA GLY A 16 0.89 5.66 -3.98
C GLY A 16 0.58 6.55 -5.19
N LEU A 17 0.05 5.96 -6.25
CA LEU A 17 -0.32 6.70 -7.49
C LEU A 17 -1.36 7.78 -7.25
N TYR A 18 -2.20 7.62 -6.24
CA TYR A 18 -3.20 8.62 -5.85
C TYR A 18 -2.59 9.94 -5.37
N ALA A 19 -1.36 9.92 -4.85
CA ALA A 19 -0.64 11.12 -4.43
C ALA A 19 -0.27 12.05 -5.60
N LEU A 20 -0.35 11.59 -6.85
CA LEU A 20 -0.20 12.43 -8.05
C LEU A 20 -1.42 13.31 -8.32
N SER A 21 -2.51 13.13 -7.59
CA SER A 21 -3.71 13.93 -7.77
C SER A 21 -3.66 15.17 -6.89
N THR A 22 -4.02 16.32 -7.47
CA THR A 22 -4.23 17.59 -6.75
C THR A 22 -5.67 17.78 -6.29
N ARG A 23 -6.56 16.85 -6.61
CA ARG A 23 -7.99 16.91 -6.26
C ARG A 23 -8.24 16.26 -4.90
N HIS A 24 -9.33 16.66 -4.26
CA HIS A 24 -9.88 15.93 -3.12
C HIS A 24 -10.22 14.49 -3.52
N GLY A 25 -9.98 13.53 -2.64
CA GLY A 25 -10.29 12.13 -2.90
C GLY A 25 -9.10 11.19 -2.71
N ASN A 26 -7.89 11.76 -2.63
CA ASN A 26 -6.68 11.07 -2.18
C ASN A 26 -6.61 9.60 -2.62
N GLU A 27 -6.38 8.66 -1.68
CA GLU A 27 -6.25 7.23 -1.89
C GLU A 27 -7.49 6.53 -2.47
N TRP A 28 -8.65 7.16 -2.43
CA TRP A 28 -9.91 6.66 -3.00
C TRP A 28 -10.22 7.22 -4.38
N ILE A 29 -9.34 8.04 -4.97
CA ILE A 29 -9.62 8.74 -6.25
C ILE A 29 -9.93 7.78 -7.39
N TYR A 30 -9.24 6.63 -7.44
CA TYR A 30 -9.51 5.59 -8.43
C TYR A 30 -10.98 5.15 -8.40
N PHE A 31 -11.49 4.90 -7.20
CA PHE A 31 -12.86 4.46 -6.98
C PHE A 31 -13.88 5.59 -7.11
N ASN A 32 -13.64 6.74 -6.48
CA ASN A 32 -14.59 7.84 -6.43
C ASN A 32 -14.81 8.47 -7.81
N ASP A 33 -13.75 8.65 -8.58
CA ASP A 33 -13.80 9.24 -9.93
C ASP A 33 -14.07 8.17 -11.01
N ARG A 34 -14.21 6.89 -10.64
CA ARG A 34 -14.46 5.78 -11.56
C ARG A 34 -13.47 5.75 -12.73
N ILE A 35 -12.20 5.91 -12.41
CA ILE A 35 -11.16 5.98 -13.42
C ILE A 35 -10.97 4.57 -14.01
N PRO A 36 -11.05 4.38 -15.34
CA PRO A 36 -10.73 3.09 -15.95
C PRO A 36 -9.32 2.64 -15.60
N PHE A 37 -9.12 1.33 -15.37
CA PHE A 37 -7.82 0.81 -14.90
C PHE A 37 -6.67 1.20 -15.82
N GLU A 38 -6.81 1.08 -17.12
CA GLU A 38 -5.76 1.43 -18.07
C GLU A 38 -5.38 2.92 -17.98
N THR A 39 -6.35 3.79 -17.74
CA THR A 39 -6.10 5.23 -17.53
C THR A 39 -5.39 5.47 -16.19
N TYR A 40 -5.79 4.74 -15.14
CA TYR A 40 -5.15 4.86 -13.82
C TYR A 40 -3.72 4.33 -13.86
N ARG A 41 -3.50 3.18 -14.54
CA ARG A 41 -2.20 2.56 -14.71
C ARG A 41 -1.17 3.49 -15.38
N GLN A 42 -1.60 4.33 -16.32
CA GLN A 42 -0.72 5.33 -16.96
C GLN A 42 -0.08 6.31 -15.96
N ARG A 43 -0.63 6.44 -14.76
CA ARG A 43 0.00 7.24 -13.70
C ARG A 43 1.37 6.72 -13.29
N MET A 44 1.67 5.45 -13.51
CA MET A 44 3.01 4.89 -13.29
C MET A 44 4.10 5.63 -14.08
N GLU A 45 3.78 6.11 -15.29
CA GLU A 45 4.69 6.89 -16.13
C GLU A 45 5.06 8.24 -15.51
N LYS A 46 4.23 8.73 -14.57
CA LYS A 46 4.41 10.01 -13.87
C LYS A 46 4.86 9.82 -12.42
N PHE A 47 4.79 8.59 -11.91
CA PHE A 47 5.21 8.30 -10.55
C PHE A 47 6.74 8.27 -10.48
N ASN A 48 7.33 9.42 -10.25
CA ASN A 48 8.76 9.61 -10.12
C ASN A 48 9.10 10.52 -8.93
N PRO A 49 9.06 10.01 -7.69
CA PRO A 49 9.45 10.76 -6.52
C PRO A 49 10.98 10.88 -6.42
N ALA A 50 11.61 11.56 -7.37
CA ALA A 50 13.07 11.66 -7.52
C ALA A 50 13.77 12.24 -6.26
N ARG A 51 13.04 12.94 -5.38
CA ARG A 51 13.56 13.48 -4.13
C ARG A 51 13.42 12.54 -2.94
N PHE A 52 12.86 11.34 -3.13
CA PHE A 52 12.74 10.36 -2.06
C PHE A 52 14.13 9.87 -1.65
N CYS A 53 14.43 9.99 -0.37
CA CYS A 53 15.63 9.50 0.29
C CYS A 53 15.23 8.86 1.62
N ALA A 54 15.42 7.56 1.74
CA ALA A 54 14.99 6.80 2.91
C ALA A 54 15.76 7.23 4.18
N GLU A 55 17.04 7.58 4.02
CA GLU A 55 17.90 8.06 5.10
C GLU A 55 17.40 9.40 5.64
N GLU A 56 17.05 10.35 4.77
CA GLU A 56 16.52 11.65 5.19
C GLU A 56 15.18 11.49 5.94
N TRP A 57 14.33 10.56 5.51
CA TRP A 57 13.11 10.24 6.24
C TRP A 57 13.41 9.71 7.63
N GLY A 58 14.36 8.79 7.73
CA GLY A 58 14.80 8.22 9.01
C GLY A 58 15.37 9.30 9.94
N ASP A 59 16.24 10.19 9.43
CA ASP A 59 16.84 11.27 10.20
C ASP A 59 15.78 12.25 10.73
N LEU A 60 14.84 12.66 9.87
CA LEU A 60 13.71 13.49 10.26
C LEU A 60 12.85 12.84 11.36
N MET A 61 12.60 11.54 11.26
CA MET A 61 11.84 10.80 12.25
C MET A 61 12.56 10.72 13.60
N VAL A 62 13.88 10.54 13.59
CA VAL A 62 14.71 10.57 14.81
C VAL A 62 14.62 11.95 15.46
N GLU A 63 14.81 13.02 14.68
CA GLU A 63 14.71 14.40 15.15
C GLU A 63 13.35 14.72 15.76
N ALA A 64 12.27 14.22 15.13
CA ALA A 64 10.91 14.36 15.61
C ALA A 64 10.58 13.45 16.83
N GLY A 65 11.47 12.55 17.23
CA GLY A 65 11.25 11.61 18.34
C GLY A 65 10.31 10.44 18.00
N GLN A 66 10.05 10.21 16.70
CA GLN A 66 9.18 9.12 16.23
C GLN A 66 9.87 7.76 16.36
N LYS A 67 9.10 6.73 16.70
CA LYS A 67 9.59 5.37 16.99
C LYS A 67 9.19 4.34 15.97
N PHE A 68 8.22 4.66 15.13
CA PHE A 68 7.75 3.74 14.07
C PHE A 68 7.24 4.52 12.87
N LEU A 69 7.35 3.88 11.71
CA LEU A 69 6.69 4.27 10.47
C LEU A 69 5.62 3.24 10.12
N ILE A 70 4.41 3.68 9.80
CA ILE A 70 3.40 2.91 9.09
C ILE A 70 3.35 3.46 7.66
N ILE A 71 3.64 2.62 6.67
CA ILE A 71 3.56 3.03 5.26
C ILE A 71 2.66 2.07 4.47
N THR A 72 1.88 2.63 3.55
CA THR A 72 1.13 1.80 2.61
C THR A 72 2.11 0.98 1.75
N SER A 73 2.17 -0.32 1.96
CA SER A 73 2.80 -1.22 0.99
C SER A 73 1.95 -1.34 -0.27
N LYS A 74 0.65 -1.59 -0.09
CA LYS A 74 -0.39 -1.58 -1.14
C LYS A 74 -1.69 -1.00 -0.56
N HIS A 75 -2.31 -0.05 -1.26
CA HIS A 75 -3.65 0.44 -0.96
C HIS A 75 -4.72 -0.31 -1.80
N HIS A 76 -5.98 0.07 -1.70
CA HIS A 76 -7.10 -0.57 -2.41
C HIS A 76 -6.99 -0.48 -3.95
N ASP A 77 -6.20 0.45 -4.47
CA ASP A 77 -5.93 0.62 -5.90
C ASP A 77 -4.96 -0.42 -6.48
N GLY A 78 -4.39 -1.30 -5.63
CA GLY A 78 -3.53 -2.40 -6.03
C GLY A 78 -2.08 -2.03 -6.35
N PHE A 79 -1.70 -0.74 -6.33
CA PHE A 79 -0.33 -0.33 -6.62
C PHE A 79 0.62 -0.69 -5.47
N CYS A 80 1.66 -1.47 -5.78
CA CYS A 80 2.65 -1.95 -4.83
C CYS A 80 3.86 -1.02 -4.76
N LEU A 81 4.24 -0.56 -3.55
CA LEU A 81 5.45 0.27 -3.36
C LEU A 81 6.75 -0.53 -3.33
N TRP A 82 6.69 -1.87 -3.42
CA TRP A 82 7.84 -2.76 -3.48
C TRP A 82 7.87 -3.55 -4.79
N ASP A 83 8.95 -4.26 -5.03
CA ASP A 83 9.11 -5.17 -6.17
C ASP A 83 8.32 -6.47 -5.98
N ALA A 84 6.99 -6.36 -5.94
CA ALA A 84 6.09 -7.50 -5.80
C ALA A 84 6.24 -8.46 -6.98
N GLU A 85 6.31 -9.77 -6.71
CA GLU A 85 6.59 -10.78 -7.75
C GLU A 85 5.39 -11.05 -8.66
N GLN A 86 4.17 -10.97 -8.12
CA GLN A 86 2.95 -11.40 -8.82
C GLN A 86 2.21 -10.29 -9.55
N THR A 87 2.77 -9.10 -9.62
CA THR A 87 2.14 -7.98 -10.34
C THR A 87 3.17 -7.07 -11.00
N ASP A 88 2.80 -6.55 -12.16
CA ASP A 88 3.54 -5.48 -12.84
C ASP A 88 3.09 -4.08 -12.40
N PHE A 89 2.05 -3.99 -11.58
CA PHE A 89 1.52 -2.75 -11.07
C PHE A 89 2.24 -2.32 -9.79
N LYS A 90 3.50 -1.90 -9.94
CA LYS A 90 4.44 -1.67 -8.84
C LYS A 90 5.43 -0.54 -9.11
N ALA A 91 6.05 -0.02 -8.05
CA ALA A 91 6.96 1.13 -8.11
C ALA A 91 8.20 0.87 -8.98
N THR A 92 8.74 -0.34 -8.97
CA THR A 92 9.91 -0.72 -9.79
C THR A 92 9.61 -0.71 -11.29
N ASN A 93 8.35 -0.82 -11.71
CA ASN A 93 7.90 -0.71 -13.09
C ASN A 93 7.40 0.71 -13.45
N SER A 94 7.37 1.63 -12.49
CA SER A 94 7.02 3.03 -12.72
C SER A 94 8.20 3.84 -13.28
N ALA A 95 8.00 5.14 -13.55
CA ALA A 95 9.09 6.03 -13.93
C ALA A 95 10.18 6.15 -12.84
N PHE A 96 9.85 5.85 -11.58
CA PHE A 96 10.78 5.88 -10.45
C PHE A 96 11.77 4.71 -10.46
N ARG A 97 11.36 3.51 -10.89
CA ARG A 97 12.19 2.30 -11.05
C ARG A 97 12.97 1.86 -9.80
N ARG A 98 12.47 2.16 -8.61
CA ARG A 98 13.10 1.81 -7.33
C ARG A 98 12.11 1.11 -6.42
N ASP A 99 12.62 0.24 -5.53
CA ASP A 99 11.85 -0.43 -4.47
C ASP A 99 11.89 0.42 -3.20
N ILE A 100 10.80 1.13 -2.95
CA ILE A 100 10.70 2.07 -1.82
C ILE A 100 10.82 1.34 -0.48
N LEU A 101 10.22 0.15 -0.36
CA LEU A 101 10.25 -0.58 0.90
C LEU A 101 11.63 -1.21 1.17
N ALA A 102 12.31 -1.67 0.11
CA ALA A 102 13.66 -2.19 0.23
C ALA A 102 14.68 -1.11 0.67
N GLU A 103 14.43 0.15 0.31
CA GLU A 103 15.26 1.26 0.76
C GLU A 103 14.90 1.71 2.18
N LEU A 104 13.62 1.79 2.52
CA LEU A 104 13.17 2.21 3.85
C LEU A 104 13.58 1.22 4.94
N ALA A 105 13.48 -0.08 4.70
CA ALA A 105 13.67 -1.09 5.73
C ALA A 105 15.06 -1.02 6.42
N PRO A 106 16.19 -1.01 5.70
CA PRO A 106 17.50 -0.83 6.34
C PRO A 106 17.67 0.57 6.95
N ALA A 107 17.26 1.62 6.26
CA ALA A 107 17.44 3.00 6.72
C ALA A 107 16.75 3.26 8.07
N LEU A 108 15.55 2.74 8.27
CA LEU A 108 14.79 2.86 9.52
C LEU A 108 15.35 1.95 10.61
N ARG A 109 15.71 0.70 10.27
CA ARG A 109 16.29 -0.25 11.22
C ARG A 109 17.60 0.27 11.82
N ASP A 110 18.48 0.85 11.01
CA ASP A 110 19.75 1.41 11.47
C ASP A 110 19.57 2.58 12.44
N ARG A 111 18.36 3.17 12.46
CA ARG A 111 17.96 4.27 13.36
C ARG A 111 17.07 3.83 14.52
N GLY A 112 16.84 2.53 14.67
CA GLY A 112 15.97 1.98 15.72
C GLY A 112 14.49 2.35 15.55
N ILE A 113 14.05 2.64 14.31
CA ILE A 113 12.66 2.94 13.96
C ILE A 113 12.00 1.68 13.44
N ALA A 114 10.89 1.26 14.04
CA ALA A 114 10.14 0.07 13.62
C ALA A 114 9.34 0.37 12.34
N LEU A 115 9.53 -0.45 11.29
CA LEU A 115 8.76 -0.35 10.06
C LEU A 115 7.51 -1.23 10.16
N HIS A 116 6.35 -0.65 9.94
CA HIS A 116 5.07 -1.35 9.81
C HIS A 116 4.51 -1.13 8.41
N PHE A 117 3.91 -2.16 7.86
CA PHE A 117 3.21 -2.07 6.60
C PHE A 117 1.70 -1.91 6.81
N TYR A 118 1.09 -0.95 6.14
CA TYR A 118 -0.33 -0.98 5.87
C TYR A 118 -0.52 -1.80 4.58
N TYR A 119 -1.41 -2.77 4.60
CA TYR A 119 -1.72 -3.61 3.46
C TYR A 119 -3.22 -3.74 3.29
N SER A 120 -3.72 -3.38 2.11
CA SER A 120 -5.11 -3.57 1.76
C SER A 120 -5.41 -5.01 1.34
N LEU A 121 -6.40 -5.63 2.00
CA LEU A 121 -6.99 -6.90 1.56
C LEU A 121 -7.90 -6.72 0.35
N VAL A 122 -8.31 -5.50 0.05
CA VAL A 122 -9.02 -5.13 -1.17
C VAL A 122 -8.02 -4.85 -2.27
N ASP A 123 -8.34 -5.27 -3.46
CA ASP A 123 -7.63 -4.87 -4.68
C ASP A 123 -8.67 -4.65 -5.78
N TRP A 124 -8.94 -3.38 -6.05
CA TRP A 124 -9.95 -3.01 -7.04
C TRP A 124 -9.51 -3.31 -8.47
N THR A 125 -8.21 -3.51 -8.68
CA THR A 125 -7.63 -3.71 -10.00
C THR A 125 -7.36 -5.17 -10.33
N HIS A 126 -7.29 -6.05 -9.31
CA HIS A 126 -7.02 -7.46 -9.53
C HIS A 126 -8.27 -8.20 -10.05
N PRO A 127 -8.22 -8.83 -11.24
CA PRO A 127 -9.41 -9.45 -11.83
C PRO A 127 -10.04 -10.51 -10.93
N ALA A 128 -9.22 -11.38 -10.32
CA ALA A 128 -9.68 -12.46 -9.48
C ALA A 128 -10.36 -11.98 -8.18
N TYR A 129 -10.14 -10.74 -7.74
CA TYR A 129 -10.80 -10.19 -6.55
C TYR A 129 -12.34 -10.33 -6.62
N ARG A 130 -12.90 -10.25 -7.82
CA ARG A 130 -14.35 -10.34 -8.06
C ARG A 130 -14.78 -11.68 -8.62
N THR A 131 -13.93 -12.32 -9.40
CA THR A 131 -14.28 -13.48 -10.24
C THR A 131 -13.81 -14.80 -9.65
N ASP A 132 -12.65 -14.83 -9.00
CA ASP A 132 -12.06 -16.05 -8.44
C ASP A 132 -11.40 -15.76 -7.07
N TRP A 133 -12.18 -15.98 -6.03
CA TRP A 133 -11.73 -15.71 -4.68
C TRP A 133 -10.57 -16.58 -4.20
N PRO A 134 -10.54 -17.91 -4.46
CA PRO A 134 -9.38 -18.74 -4.14
C PRO A 134 -8.09 -18.26 -4.80
N GLU A 135 -8.13 -17.87 -6.08
CA GLU A 135 -6.98 -17.30 -6.79
C GLU A 135 -6.53 -15.98 -6.12
N TYR A 136 -7.48 -15.09 -5.82
CA TYR A 136 -7.15 -13.84 -5.14
C TYR A 136 -6.56 -14.06 -3.75
N VAL A 137 -7.06 -15.04 -2.99
CA VAL A 137 -6.49 -15.40 -1.68
C VAL A 137 -5.05 -15.85 -1.82
N ALA A 138 -4.73 -16.69 -2.80
CA ALA A 138 -3.37 -17.12 -3.06
C ALA A 138 -2.45 -15.95 -3.42
N TYR A 139 -2.94 -15.02 -4.24
CA TYR A 139 -2.24 -13.80 -4.62
C TYR A 139 -1.89 -12.93 -3.39
N TYR A 140 -2.87 -12.57 -2.56
CA TYR A 140 -2.56 -11.71 -1.42
C TYR A 140 -1.74 -12.42 -0.35
N GLN A 141 -1.91 -13.73 -0.15
CA GLN A 141 -1.09 -14.50 0.79
C GLN A 141 0.39 -14.48 0.38
N HIS A 142 0.67 -14.62 -0.91
CA HIS A 142 2.02 -14.50 -1.43
C HIS A 142 2.60 -13.11 -1.16
N GLN A 143 1.87 -12.04 -1.45
CA GLN A 143 2.31 -10.68 -1.17
C GLN A 143 2.58 -10.44 0.32
N VAL A 144 1.71 -10.95 1.21
CA VAL A 144 1.94 -10.86 2.66
C VAL A 144 3.18 -11.64 3.07
N GLN A 145 3.43 -12.81 2.47
CA GLN A 145 4.65 -13.58 2.70
C GLN A 145 5.89 -12.80 2.28
N GLU A 146 5.89 -12.16 1.10
CA GLU A 146 6.98 -11.28 0.68
C GLU A 146 7.26 -10.19 1.70
N LEU A 147 6.20 -9.47 2.15
CA LEU A 147 6.33 -8.40 3.14
C LEU A 147 6.90 -8.89 4.48
N CYS A 148 6.59 -10.12 4.89
CA CYS A 148 7.10 -10.72 6.12
C CYS A 148 8.54 -11.24 6.02
N THR A 149 9.05 -11.51 4.81
CA THR A 149 10.33 -12.23 4.64
C THR A 149 11.43 -11.42 3.96
N ARG A 150 11.08 -10.45 3.13
CA ARG A 150 12.06 -9.75 2.27
C ARG A 150 12.72 -8.53 2.91
N PHE A 151 12.10 -7.94 3.92
CA PHE A 151 12.54 -6.65 4.46
C PHE A 151 13.22 -6.73 5.83
N GLY A 152 13.54 -7.96 6.28
CA GLY A 152 14.10 -8.22 7.60
C GLY A 152 13.04 -8.13 8.69
N GLU A 153 13.44 -7.74 9.91
CA GLU A 153 12.50 -7.58 11.01
C GLU A 153 11.59 -6.38 10.76
N ILE A 154 10.28 -6.63 10.78
CA ILE A 154 9.24 -5.62 10.67
C ILE A 154 8.45 -5.52 11.98
N GLY A 155 7.92 -4.33 12.28
CA GLY A 155 7.10 -4.12 13.47
C GLY A 155 5.72 -4.79 13.39
N GLY A 156 5.21 -4.99 12.17
CA GLY A 156 3.95 -5.68 11.91
C GLY A 156 3.26 -5.22 10.62
N ILE A 157 2.10 -5.83 10.36
CA ILE A 157 1.24 -5.46 9.23
C ILE A 157 -0.13 -5.04 9.77
N ILE A 158 -0.63 -3.92 9.27
CA ILE A 158 -1.97 -3.41 9.52
C ILE A 158 -2.81 -3.74 8.28
N PHE A 159 -3.77 -4.63 8.45
CA PHE A 159 -4.69 -4.99 7.38
C PHE A 159 -5.89 -4.05 7.36
N ASP A 160 -6.24 -3.60 6.16
CA ASP A 160 -7.42 -2.79 5.92
C ASP A 160 -8.25 -3.39 4.77
N GLY A 161 -9.48 -2.91 4.63
CA GLY A 161 -10.39 -3.37 3.59
C GLY A 161 -10.99 -4.75 3.87
N TYR A 162 -11.01 -5.19 5.12
CA TYR A 162 -11.73 -6.38 5.52
C TYR A 162 -13.24 -6.09 5.52
N TRP A 163 -13.82 -6.23 4.34
CA TRP A 163 -15.27 -6.26 4.19
C TRP A 163 -15.70 -7.72 3.99
N PRO A 164 -16.47 -8.30 4.93
CA PRO A 164 -16.88 -9.71 4.80
C PRO A 164 -17.70 -9.90 3.53
N ARG A 165 -17.18 -10.67 2.56
CA ARG A 165 -17.86 -10.89 1.27
C ARG A 165 -19.27 -11.49 1.42
N HIS A 166 -19.50 -12.27 2.48
CA HIS A 166 -20.82 -12.85 2.78
C HIS A 166 -21.78 -11.83 3.39
N GLU A 167 -21.27 -10.74 3.97
CA GLU A 167 -22.04 -9.61 4.46
C GLU A 167 -22.24 -8.54 3.38
N LEU A 168 -21.48 -8.61 2.29
CA LEU A 168 -21.71 -7.81 1.09
C LEU A 168 -22.92 -8.31 0.28
N LYS A 169 -23.91 -8.89 0.95
CA LYS A 169 -25.22 -9.17 0.36
C LYS A 169 -26.06 -7.90 0.46
N GLY A 170 -26.67 -7.51 -0.64
CA GLY A 170 -27.51 -6.33 -0.71
C GLY A 170 -26.72 -5.04 -0.82
N ASP A 171 -27.09 -4.05 -0.06
CA ASP A 171 -26.69 -2.63 -0.21
C ASP A 171 -25.20 -2.37 -0.33
N ASN A 172 -24.36 -3.20 0.29
CA ASN A 172 -22.92 -2.99 0.23
C ASN A 172 -22.31 -3.48 -1.08
N ILE A 173 -22.71 -4.65 -1.60
CA ILE A 173 -22.28 -5.06 -2.96
C ILE A 173 -22.91 -4.14 -3.99
N GLU A 174 -24.17 -3.77 -3.83
CA GLU A 174 -24.86 -2.85 -4.72
C GLU A 174 -24.29 -1.43 -4.60
N TYR A 175 -23.93 -0.98 -3.40
CA TYR A 175 -23.25 0.29 -3.19
C TYR A 175 -21.89 0.34 -3.89
N PHE A 176 -21.07 -0.70 -3.74
CA PHE A 176 -19.78 -0.78 -4.41
C PHE A 176 -19.93 -1.15 -5.89
N ALA A 177 -20.90 -1.99 -6.26
CA ALA A 177 -21.19 -2.33 -7.65
C ALA A 177 -21.90 -1.19 -8.39
N ALA A 178 -22.76 -0.42 -7.73
CA ALA A 178 -23.40 0.75 -8.35
C ALA A 178 -22.45 1.92 -8.54
N ARG A 179 -21.47 2.06 -7.65
CA ARG A 179 -20.40 3.07 -7.78
C ARG A 179 -19.19 2.57 -8.57
N GLY A 180 -19.01 1.27 -8.67
CA GLY A 180 -17.91 0.60 -9.36
C GLY A 180 -18.40 -0.29 -10.50
N ARG A 181 -19.33 0.15 -11.31
CA ARG A 181 -19.50 -0.45 -12.63
C ARG A 181 -18.32 0.01 -13.48
N TRP A 182 -17.27 -0.75 -13.32
CA TRP A 182 -16.02 -0.68 -14.07
C TRP A 182 -16.18 -1.44 -15.38
#